data_06df51530c147a2b8041e5ae228dc7a4
#
_entry.id   06df51530c147a2b8041e5ae228dc7a4
#
_cell.length_a   1.000
_cell.length_b   1.000
_cell.length_c   1.000
_cell.angle_alpha   90.00
_cell.angle_beta   90.00
_cell.angle_gamma   90.00
#
_symmetry.space_group_name_H-M   'P 1'
#
loop_
_entity.id
_entity.type
_entity.pdbx_description
1 polymer ?
#
loop_
_entity_poly.entity_id
_entity_poly.type
_entity_poly.pdbx_seq_one_letter_code
_entity_poly.pdbx_strand_id
1 'polypeptide(L)'
;MKTYGQYCPISRSAELLGDRWTIHIVRDLLTGTTRFNELISGNPGLSRALLSRRLQQLKRADVITQDESGRYHLTASGRDLEPVVFGLATWGARWTFGEPAPEELDPDLLLWWLHRRIDASKLPGPTFTIFVNFTDHPKRYWIVVDHDASLCLADPRFDIDITVRTDRTTMYRVYLGHVPLADAHRAGLVELAGSRASVRKFIDAFQPSPVGAIVASESPR
;
A
#
# COMPACT_ATOMS: atom_id res chain seq x y z
N MET A 1 -18.01 14.76 17.84
CA MET A 1 -16.63 14.64 18.30
C MET A 1 -16.58 15.04 19.77
N LYS A 2 -15.91 14.28 20.62
CA LYS A 2 -15.60 14.73 21.98
C LYS A 2 -14.44 15.72 21.86
N THR A 3 -14.61 16.94 22.38
CA THR A 3 -13.57 17.97 22.38
C THR A 3 -12.73 17.85 23.64
N TYR A 4 -11.44 18.16 23.54
CA TYR A 4 -10.58 18.26 24.73
C TYR A 4 -10.83 19.54 25.54
N GLY A 5 -11.54 20.50 24.94
CA GLY A 5 -11.82 21.80 25.60
C GLY A 5 -10.57 22.64 25.86
N GLN A 6 -9.47 22.39 25.17
CA GLN A 6 -8.18 23.06 25.36
C GLN A 6 -7.87 23.99 24.18
N TYR A 7 -7.37 25.18 24.46
CA TYR A 7 -6.80 26.07 23.46
C TYR A 7 -5.34 25.67 23.18
N CYS A 8 -5.20 24.53 22.48
CA CYS A 8 -3.91 23.91 22.19
C CYS A 8 -3.94 23.35 20.75
N PRO A 9 -2.94 23.64 19.91
CA PRO A 9 -2.85 23.10 18.55
C PRO A 9 -2.84 21.57 18.51
N ILE A 10 -2.15 20.92 19.46
CA ILE A 10 -2.10 19.46 19.55
C ILE A 10 -3.49 18.92 19.84
N SER A 11 -4.24 19.49 20.79
CA SER A 11 -5.60 19.06 21.10
C SER A 11 -6.53 19.19 19.90
N ARG A 12 -6.44 20.31 19.17
CA ARG A 12 -7.23 20.54 17.95
C ARG A 12 -6.93 19.53 16.86
N SER A 13 -5.64 19.26 16.63
CA SER A 13 -5.22 18.24 15.64
C SER A 13 -5.64 16.83 16.07
N ALA A 14 -5.49 16.50 17.36
CA ALA A 14 -5.89 15.19 17.88
C ALA A 14 -7.41 14.97 17.83
N GLU A 15 -8.24 16.02 17.99
CA GLU A 15 -9.70 15.94 17.80
C GLU A 15 -10.08 15.48 16.38
N LEU A 16 -9.32 15.88 15.37
CA LEU A 16 -9.55 15.49 13.98
C LEU A 16 -8.86 14.15 13.64
N LEU A 17 -7.56 14.05 13.93
CA LEU A 17 -6.71 12.95 13.46
C LEU A 17 -6.77 11.72 14.37
N GLY A 18 -7.13 11.88 15.66
CA GLY A 18 -7.21 10.80 16.64
C GLY A 18 -8.38 9.84 16.46
N ASP A 19 -9.31 10.16 15.62
CA ASP A 19 -10.41 9.26 15.25
C ASP A 19 -9.87 8.05 14.46
N ARG A 20 -10.27 6.83 14.86
CA ARG A 20 -9.85 5.59 14.19
C ARG A 20 -10.07 5.68 12.67
N TRP A 21 -9.08 5.23 11.90
CA TRP A 21 -8.99 5.22 10.44
C TRP A 21 -8.65 6.56 9.78
N THR A 22 -8.72 7.70 10.48
CA THR A 22 -8.45 9.01 9.84
C THR A 22 -7.04 9.09 9.28
N ILE A 23 -6.04 8.73 10.09
CA ILE A 23 -4.62 8.75 9.66
C ILE A 23 -4.38 7.78 8.50
N HIS A 24 -5.01 6.59 8.50
CA HIS A 24 -4.90 5.63 7.40
C HIS A 24 -5.49 6.18 6.09
N ILE A 25 -6.65 6.87 6.17
CA ILE A 25 -7.26 7.51 5.00
C ILE A 25 -6.34 8.62 4.45
N VAL A 26 -5.77 9.45 5.32
CA VAL A 26 -4.82 10.50 4.91
C VAL A 26 -3.55 9.89 4.29
N ARG A 27 -3.00 8.82 4.90
CA ARG A 27 -1.87 8.05 4.33
C ARG A 27 -2.18 7.59 2.90
N ASP A 28 -3.35 6.98 2.69
CA ASP A 28 -3.72 6.43 1.40
C ASP A 28 -3.90 7.53 0.34
N LEU A 29 -4.44 8.69 0.73
CA LEU A 29 -4.53 9.86 -0.14
C LEU A 29 -3.15 10.44 -0.47
N LEU A 30 -2.21 10.50 0.50
CA LEU A 30 -0.82 10.91 0.30
C LEU A 30 -0.08 9.98 -0.67
N THR A 31 -0.44 8.70 -0.67
CA THR A 31 0.16 7.69 -1.55
C THR A 31 -0.60 7.49 -2.87
N GLY A 32 -1.51 8.40 -3.21
CA GLY A 32 -2.16 8.49 -4.52
C GLY A 32 -3.49 7.75 -4.65
N THR A 33 -4.05 7.20 -3.57
CA THR A 33 -5.41 6.64 -3.58
C THR A 33 -6.43 7.78 -3.66
N THR A 34 -7.34 7.74 -4.64
CA THR A 34 -8.31 8.82 -4.83
C THR A 34 -9.76 8.37 -4.82
N ARG A 35 -10.02 7.06 -4.98
CA ARG A 35 -11.38 6.54 -5.13
C ARG A 35 -11.89 5.91 -3.85
N PHE A 36 -13.19 6.07 -3.58
CA PHE A 36 -13.85 5.53 -2.40
C PHE A 36 -13.64 4.02 -2.21
N ASN A 37 -13.83 3.24 -3.30
CA ASN A 37 -13.68 1.79 -3.22
C ASN A 37 -12.22 1.37 -2.98
N GLU A 38 -11.28 2.11 -3.50
CA GLU A 38 -9.85 1.88 -3.28
C GLU A 38 -9.45 2.13 -1.82
N LEU A 39 -10.00 3.18 -1.20
CA LEU A 39 -9.82 3.45 0.24
C LEU A 39 -10.39 2.32 1.11
N ILE A 40 -11.52 1.71 0.70
CA ILE A 40 -12.06 0.52 1.39
C ILE A 40 -11.13 -0.69 1.23
N SER A 41 -10.67 -0.97 0.01
CA SER A 41 -9.80 -2.13 -0.27
C SER A 41 -8.45 -2.03 0.45
N GLY A 42 -7.91 -0.83 0.59
CA GLY A 42 -6.64 -0.59 1.32
C GLY A 42 -6.77 -0.61 2.85
N ASN A 43 -8.00 -0.72 3.39
CA ASN A 43 -8.27 -0.66 4.84
C ASN A 43 -9.27 -1.74 5.27
N PRO A 44 -8.87 -3.01 5.34
CA PRO A 44 -9.72 -4.09 5.82
C PRO A 44 -10.30 -3.78 7.21
N GLY A 45 -11.61 -4.00 7.37
CA GLY A 45 -12.32 -3.66 8.62
C GLY A 45 -12.87 -2.23 8.70
N LEU A 46 -12.55 -1.36 7.72
CA LEU A 46 -13.18 -0.04 7.58
C LEU A 46 -14.53 -0.19 6.87
N SER A 47 -15.64 0.05 7.58
CA SER A 47 -16.96 0.01 6.96
C SER A 47 -17.19 1.22 6.03
N ARG A 48 -18.01 1.01 4.97
CA ARG A 48 -18.37 2.08 4.01
C ARG A 48 -19.01 3.29 4.71
N ALA A 49 -19.87 3.05 5.69
CA ALA A 49 -20.52 4.11 6.47
C ALA A 49 -19.50 4.92 7.29
N LEU A 50 -18.50 4.24 7.89
CA LEU A 50 -17.46 4.91 8.66
C LEU A 50 -16.53 5.70 7.74
N LEU A 51 -16.13 5.14 6.59
CA LEU A 51 -15.33 5.88 5.59
C LEU A 51 -16.07 7.14 5.13
N SER A 52 -17.36 7.04 4.75
CA SER A 52 -18.15 8.21 4.36
C SER A 52 -18.14 9.29 5.45
N ARG A 53 -18.32 8.90 6.70
CA ARG A 53 -18.28 9.83 7.83
C ARG A 53 -16.93 10.50 8.00
N ARG A 54 -15.82 9.75 7.88
CA ARG A 54 -14.46 10.29 7.99
C ARG A 54 -14.13 11.24 6.83
N LEU A 55 -14.51 10.89 5.62
CA LEU A 55 -14.33 11.77 4.45
C LEU A 55 -15.11 13.07 4.60
N GLN A 56 -16.35 13.02 5.11
CA GLN A 56 -17.12 14.24 5.39
C GLN A 56 -16.46 15.11 6.47
N GLN A 57 -15.90 14.49 7.54
CA GLN A 57 -15.18 15.22 8.58
C GLN A 57 -13.94 15.92 8.01
N LEU A 58 -13.13 15.20 7.21
CA LEU A 58 -11.94 15.74 6.55
C LEU A 58 -12.29 16.86 5.55
N LYS A 59 -13.40 16.74 4.81
CA LYS A 59 -13.91 17.82 3.92
C LYS A 59 -14.29 19.06 4.71
N ARG A 60 -15.02 18.92 5.84
CA ARG A 60 -15.41 20.06 6.69
C ARG A 60 -14.21 20.76 7.34
N ALA A 61 -13.13 20.02 7.57
CA ALA A 61 -11.87 20.55 8.12
C ALA A 61 -10.93 21.09 7.04
N ASP A 62 -11.37 21.14 5.78
CA ASP A 62 -10.58 21.57 4.61
C ASP A 62 -9.25 20.81 4.44
N VAL A 63 -9.23 19.53 4.83
CA VAL A 63 -8.08 18.63 4.62
C VAL A 63 -8.16 17.98 3.25
N ILE A 64 -9.38 17.68 2.79
CA ILE A 64 -9.62 17.07 1.48
C ILE A 64 -10.71 17.80 0.71
N THR A 65 -10.66 17.68 -0.60
CA THR A 65 -11.72 18.06 -1.54
C THR A 65 -12.18 16.84 -2.33
N GLN A 66 -13.29 16.99 -3.05
CA GLN A 66 -13.81 15.97 -3.96
C GLN A 66 -14.13 16.63 -5.30
N ASP A 67 -13.59 16.08 -6.39
CA ASP A 67 -13.84 16.58 -7.72
C ASP A 67 -15.20 16.09 -8.30
N GLU A 68 -15.54 16.57 -9.49
CA GLU A 68 -16.78 16.22 -10.19
C GLU A 68 -16.88 14.73 -10.55
N SER A 69 -15.74 14.04 -10.69
CA SER A 69 -15.67 12.60 -10.93
C SER A 69 -15.83 11.77 -9.66
N GLY A 70 -15.99 12.43 -8.50
CA GLY A 70 -16.15 11.79 -7.20
C GLY A 70 -14.84 11.34 -6.56
N ARG A 71 -13.67 11.73 -7.10
CA ARG A 71 -12.35 11.42 -6.54
C ARG A 71 -12.00 12.38 -5.42
N TYR A 72 -11.29 11.88 -4.43
CA TYR A 72 -10.83 12.63 -3.27
C TYR A 72 -9.38 13.08 -3.45
N HIS A 73 -9.11 14.33 -3.12
CA HIS A 73 -7.79 14.94 -3.24
C HIS A 73 -7.45 15.69 -1.96
N LEU A 74 -6.18 15.69 -1.59
CA LEU A 74 -5.68 16.50 -0.48
C LEU A 74 -5.63 17.98 -0.89
N THR A 75 -6.10 18.85 0.00
CA THR A 75 -5.88 20.30 -0.09
C THR A 75 -4.42 20.65 0.27
N ALA A 76 -4.05 21.91 0.30
CA ALA A 76 -2.76 22.35 0.86
C ALA A 76 -2.61 21.90 2.32
N SER A 77 -3.63 22.14 3.15
CA SER A 77 -3.68 21.70 4.55
C SER A 77 -3.55 20.17 4.69
N GLY A 78 -4.18 19.41 3.78
CA GLY A 78 -4.06 17.95 3.78
C GLY A 78 -2.65 17.46 3.41
N ARG A 79 -1.98 18.10 2.47
CA ARG A 79 -0.60 17.78 2.10
C ARG A 79 0.39 18.10 3.23
N ASP A 80 0.15 19.15 3.99
CA ASP A 80 0.95 19.51 5.16
C ASP A 80 0.90 18.46 6.29
N LEU A 81 -0.01 17.47 6.21
CA LEU A 81 -0.02 16.32 7.10
C LEU A 81 1.03 15.25 6.72
N GLU A 82 1.69 15.34 5.57
CA GLU A 82 2.68 14.36 5.13
C GLU A 82 3.77 14.13 6.20
N PRO A 83 4.47 15.14 6.73
CA PRO A 83 5.48 14.93 7.77
C PRO A 83 4.92 14.35 9.07
N VAL A 84 3.64 14.60 9.39
CA VAL A 84 2.98 14.01 10.57
C VAL A 84 2.76 12.52 10.37
N VAL A 85 2.23 12.12 9.22
CA VAL A 85 1.94 10.71 8.89
C VAL A 85 3.23 9.90 8.80
N PHE A 86 4.25 10.40 8.10
CA PHE A 86 5.54 9.72 7.98
C PHE A 86 6.36 9.78 9.27
N GLY A 87 6.20 10.82 10.10
CA GLY A 87 6.74 10.86 11.45
C GLY A 87 6.18 9.75 12.34
N LEU A 88 4.86 9.49 12.26
CA LEU A 88 4.24 8.34 12.93
C LEU A 88 4.78 7.00 12.39
N ALA A 89 4.98 6.88 11.06
CA ALA A 89 5.58 5.69 10.48
C ALA A 89 7.01 5.45 10.98
N THR A 90 7.82 6.51 11.08
CA THR A 90 9.20 6.45 11.63
C THR A 90 9.19 6.02 13.09
N TRP A 91 8.36 6.63 13.90
CA TRP A 91 8.23 6.26 15.32
C TRP A 91 7.74 4.82 15.47
N GLY A 92 6.71 4.45 14.69
CA GLY A 92 6.15 3.10 14.69
C GLY A 92 7.17 2.04 14.28
N ALA A 93 7.92 2.27 13.20
CA ALA A 93 8.97 1.38 12.71
C ALA A 93 10.05 1.11 13.77
N ARG A 94 10.40 2.13 14.54
CA ARG A 94 11.43 2.04 15.58
C ARG A 94 10.98 1.35 16.86
N TRP A 95 9.73 1.57 17.28
CA TRP A 95 9.33 1.25 18.64
C TRP A 95 8.19 0.25 18.78
N THR A 96 7.36 0.09 17.75
CA THR A 96 6.15 -0.75 17.81
C THR A 96 6.05 -1.77 16.67
N PHE A 97 6.91 -1.67 15.66
CA PHE A 97 6.89 -2.52 14.48
C PHE A 97 7.85 -3.70 14.68
N GLY A 98 7.32 -4.81 15.22
CA GLY A 98 8.06 -6.05 15.44
C GLY A 98 7.89 -7.06 14.30
N GLU A 99 8.15 -8.34 14.59
CA GLU A 99 7.82 -9.42 13.66
C GLU A 99 6.30 -9.53 13.53
N PRO A 100 5.78 -9.71 12.31
CA PRO A 100 4.33 -9.74 12.08
C PRO A 100 3.70 -10.99 12.69
N ALA A 101 2.54 -10.83 13.32
CA ALA A 101 1.71 -11.96 13.69
C ALA A 101 1.09 -12.61 12.43
N PRO A 102 0.81 -13.93 12.43
CA PRO A 102 0.25 -14.62 11.26
C PRO A 102 -1.02 -13.99 10.69
N GLU A 103 -1.87 -13.42 11.55
CA GLU A 103 -3.11 -12.72 11.19
C GLU A 103 -2.88 -11.36 10.53
N GLU A 104 -1.69 -10.78 10.65
CA GLU A 104 -1.30 -9.53 9.99
C GLU A 104 -0.78 -9.76 8.58
N LEU A 105 -0.49 -11.01 8.20
CA LEU A 105 0.02 -11.41 6.89
C LEU A 105 -1.14 -11.67 5.90
N ASP A 106 -2.02 -10.69 5.73
CA ASP A 106 -3.13 -10.77 4.76
C ASP A 106 -2.62 -10.61 3.32
N PRO A 107 -2.68 -11.67 2.48
CA PRO A 107 -2.18 -11.61 1.11
C PRO A 107 -3.04 -10.73 0.19
N ASP A 108 -4.35 -10.61 0.45
CA ASP A 108 -5.23 -9.76 -0.34
C ASP A 108 -4.82 -8.28 -0.16
N LEU A 109 -4.55 -7.88 1.08
CA LEU A 109 -4.10 -6.53 1.41
C LEU A 109 -2.68 -6.26 0.90
N LEU A 110 -1.76 -7.21 1.07
CA LEU A 110 -0.40 -7.09 0.56
C LEU A 110 -0.40 -6.84 -0.95
N LEU A 111 -1.14 -7.66 -1.71
CA LEU A 111 -1.19 -7.55 -3.17
C LEU A 111 -1.99 -6.33 -3.62
N TRP A 112 -2.98 -5.89 -2.84
CA TRP A 112 -3.64 -4.61 -3.05
C TRP A 112 -2.68 -3.41 -2.97
N TRP A 113 -1.72 -3.43 -2.07
CA TRP A 113 -0.70 -2.39 -2.00
C TRP A 113 0.38 -2.58 -3.07
N LEU A 114 0.82 -3.83 -3.29
CA LEU A 114 1.93 -4.16 -4.16
C LEU A 114 1.63 -3.84 -5.64
N HIS A 115 0.43 -4.18 -6.17
CA HIS A 115 0.13 -3.92 -7.57
C HIS A 115 0.25 -2.43 -7.94
N ARG A 116 -0.05 -1.54 -7.01
CA ARG A 116 0.05 -0.08 -7.17
C ARG A 116 1.50 0.43 -7.15
N ARG A 117 2.46 -0.45 -6.87
CA ARG A 117 3.89 -0.16 -6.80
C ARG A 117 4.66 -0.74 -7.98
N ILE A 118 3.96 -1.14 -9.03
CA ILE A 118 4.56 -1.60 -10.28
C ILE A 118 4.54 -0.45 -11.28
N ASP A 119 5.71 -0.05 -11.71
CA ASP A 119 5.89 1.00 -12.73
C ASP A 119 5.64 0.41 -14.12
N ALA A 120 4.42 0.61 -14.64
CA ALA A 120 4.00 0.11 -15.95
C ALA A 120 4.93 0.57 -17.09
N SER A 121 5.53 1.76 -16.98
CA SER A 121 6.39 2.32 -18.03
C SER A 121 7.70 1.51 -18.26
N LYS A 122 8.08 0.69 -17.28
CA LYS A 122 9.27 -0.15 -17.34
C LYS A 122 9.02 -1.56 -17.86
N LEU A 123 7.74 -1.94 -18.00
CA LEU A 123 7.35 -3.26 -18.48
C LEU A 123 7.21 -3.29 -20.00
N PRO A 124 7.52 -4.42 -20.65
CA PRO A 124 7.43 -4.53 -22.10
C PRO A 124 6.00 -4.81 -22.58
N GLY A 125 5.68 -4.33 -23.79
CA GLY A 125 4.42 -4.64 -24.47
C GLY A 125 3.22 -3.85 -23.95
N PRO A 126 2.04 -4.06 -24.56
CA PRO A 126 0.81 -3.40 -24.17
C PRO A 126 0.17 -3.98 -22.90
N THR A 127 0.52 -5.23 -22.56
CA THR A 127 0.03 -5.94 -21.37
C THR A 127 1.14 -6.80 -20.82
N PHE A 128 1.30 -6.82 -19.50
CA PHE A 128 2.24 -7.66 -18.79
C PHE A 128 1.52 -8.35 -17.61
N THR A 129 1.52 -9.68 -17.60
CA THR A 129 0.79 -10.47 -16.63
C THR A 129 1.73 -11.14 -15.63
N ILE A 130 1.50 -10.85 -14.35
CA ILE A 130 2.24 -11.39 -13.22
C ILE A 130 1.32 -12.37 -12.48
N PHE A 131 1.71 -13.63 -12.40
CA PHE A 131 1.05 -14.62 -11.58
C PHE A 131 1.75 -14.73 -10.23
N VAL A 132 1.02 -14.55 -9.12
CA VAL A 132 1.56 -14.65 -7.76
C VAL A 132 0.98 -15.86 -7.06
N ASN A 133 1.87 -16.73 -6.59
CA ASN A 133 1.54 -17.96 -5.88
C ASN A 133 2.31 -18.02 -4.55
N PHE A 134 1.59 -17.85 -3.43
CA PHE A 134 2.19 -18.02 -2.11
C PHE A 134 2.30 -19.49 -1.74
N THR A 135 3.46 -19.89 -1.21
CA THR A 135 3.72 -21.28 -0.81
C THR A 135 2.96 -21.69 0.45
N ASP A 136 2.59 -20.70 1.27
CA ASP A 136 1.91 -20.84 2.56
C ASP A 136 0.43 -20.37 2.52
N HIS A 137 -0.15 -20.16 1.31
CA HIS A 137 -1.54 -19.74 1.16
C HIS A 137 -2.16 -20.29 -0.13
N PRO A 138 -3.41 -20.82 -0.08
CA PRO A 138 -4.00 -21.53 -1.23
C PRO A 138 -4.53 -20.63 -2.34
N LYS A 139 -4.78 -19.34 -2.07
CA LYS A 139 -5.27 -18.39 -3.08
C LYS A 139 -4.19 -18.12 -4.12
N ARG A 140 -4.66 -17.91 -5.35
CA ARG A 140 -3.84 -17.50 -6.50
C ARG A 140 -4.23 -16.10 -6.93
N TYR A 141 -3.26 -15.35 -7.42
CA TYR A 141 -3.45 -13.94 -7.77
C TYR A 141 -2.81 -13.63 -9.11
N TRP A 142 -3.43 -12.74 -9.85
CA TRP A 142 -2.88 -12.20 -11.07
C TRP A 142 -2.84 -10.67 -10.99
N ILE A 143 -1.74 -10.10 -11.41
CA ILE A 143 -1.63 -8.66 -11.60
C ILE A 143 -1.46 -8.45 -13.10
N VAL A 144 -2.41 -7.77 -13.70
CA VAL A 144 -2.37 -7.40 -15.11
C VAL A 144 -1.99 -5.93 -15.19
N VAL A 145 -0.91 -5.65 -15.88
CA VAL A 145 -0.39 -4.30 -16.08
C VAL A 145 -0.54 -3.96 -17.55
N ASP A 146 -1.38 -2.96 -17.84
CA ASP A 146 -1.51 -2.34 -19.14
C ASP A 146 -1.10 -0.86 -19.06
N HIS A 147 -2.05 0.08 -18.99
CA HIS A 147 -1.77 1.48 -18.64
C HIS A 147 -1.63 1.68 -17.14
N ASP A 148 -2.40 0.90 -16.36
CA ASP A 148 -2.40 0.83 -14.91
C ASP A 148 -2.28 -0.64 -14.47
N ALA A 149 -1.84 -0.89 -13.24
CA ALA A 149 -1.83 -2.24 -12.70
C ALA A 149 -3.19 -2.58 -12.06
N SER A 150 -3.72 -3.76 -12.38
CA SER A 150 -4.99 -4.27 -11.86
C SER A 150 -4.78 -5.62 -11.18
N LEU A 151 -5.32 -5.77 -9.95
CA LEU A 151 -5.28 -7.03 -9.21
C LEU A 151 -6.52 -7.88 -9.55
N CYS A 152 -6.31 -9.09 -10.07
CA CYS A 152 -7.33 -10.06 -10.42
C CYS A 152 -7.28 -11.26 -9.46
N LEU A 153 -8.44 -11.66 -8.93
CA LEU A 153 -8.61 -12.84 -8.07
C LEU A 153 -9.06 -14.09 -8.85
N ALA A 154 -9.34 -13.93 -10.14
CA ALA A 154 -9.63 -15.00 -11.08
C ALA A 154 -8.67 -14.90 -12.26
N ASP A 155 -8.40 -16.04 -12.90
CA ASP A 155 -7.53 -16.08 -14.07
C ASP A 155 -8.06 -15.17 -15.19
N PRO A 156 -7.31 -14.12 -15.55
CA PRO A 156 -7.73 -13.17 -16.59
C PRO A 156 -7.58 -13.73 -18.01
N ARG A 157 -7.06 -14.95 -18.16
CA ARG A 157 -6.83 -15.67 -19.42
C ARG A 157 -5.83 -14.97 -20.36
N PHE A 158 -4.89 -14.23 -19.80
CA PHE A 158 -3.73 -13.73 -20.52
C PHE A 158 -2.53 -14.66 -20.34
N ASP A 159 -1.61 -14.67 -21.30
CA ASP A 159 -0.35 -15.36 -21.14
C ASP A 159 0.43 -14.77 -19.96
N ILE A 160 1.02 -15.64 -19.15
CA ILE A 160 1.78 -15.25 -17.96
C ILE A 160 3.21 -14.90 -18.37
N ASP A 161 3.60 -13.63 -18.21
CA ASP A 161 4.96 -13.17 -18.49
C ASP A 161 5.94 -13.53 -17.38
N ILE A 162 5.45 -13.54 -16.13
CA ILE A 162 6.26 -13.92 -14.97
C ILE A 162 5.40 -14.59 -13.89
N THR A 163 5.95 -15.63 -13.29
CA THR A 163 5.42 -16.24 -12.07
C THR A 163 6.29 -15.84 -10.88
N VAL A 164 5.65 -15.34 -9.83
CA VAL A 164 6.26 -15.04 -8.53
C VAL A 164 5.83 -16.10 -7.54
N ARG A 165 6.78 -16.85 -6.98
CA ARG A 165 6.53 -17.87 -5.97
C ARG A 165 7.37 -17.59 -4.74
N THR A 166 6.71 -17.45 -3.58
CA THR A 166 7.34 -17.14 -2.30
C THR A 166 6.33 -17.38 -1.16
N ASP A 167 6.75 -17.24 0.09
CA ASP A 167 5.83 -17.16 1.23
C ASP A 167 5.41 -15.70 1.51
N ARG A 168 4.32 -15.53 2.28
CA ARG A 168 3.76 -14.21 2.60
C ARG A 168 4.73 -13.34 3.40
N THR A 169 5.40 -13.90 4.39
CA THR A 169 6.37 -13.19 5.24
C THR A 169 7.49 -12.60 4.39
N THR A 170 8.08 -13.40 3.51
CA THR A 170 9.12 -12.95 2.59
C THR A 170 8.63 -11.83 1.68
N MET A 171 7.41 -11.95 1.11
CA MET A 171 6.87 -10.90 0.24
C MET A 171 6.56 -9.61 1.01
N TYR A 172 6.07 -9.69 2.25
CA TYR A 172 5.94 -8.51 3.12
C TYR A 172 7.28 -7.84 3.38
N ARG A 173 8.34 -8.61 3.67
CA ARG A 173 9.70 -8.07 3.86
C ARG A 173 10.23 -7.38 2.60
N VAL A 174 9.98 -7.96 1.43
CA VAL A 174 10.34 -7.33 0.14
C VAL A 174 9.54 -6.06 -0.08
N TYR A 175 8.21 -6.10 0.13
CA TYR A 175 7.36 -4.93 -0.04
C TYR A 175 7.72 -3.78 0.93
N LEU A 176 8.06 -4.10 2.17
CA LEU A 176 8.48 -3.14 3.19
C LEU A 176 9.94 -2.71 3.06
N GLY A 177 10.68 -3.20 2.06
CA GLY A 177 12.04 -2.75 1.77
C GLY A 177 13.12 -3.33 2.69
N HIS A 178 12.81 -4.31 3.56
CA HIS A 178 13.83 -5.00 4.37
C HIS A 178 14.82 -5.78 3.49
N VAL A 179 14.32 -6.34 2.39
CA VAL A 179 15.12 -7.07 1.42
C VAL A 179 14.76 -6.59 0.02
N PRO A 180 15.70 -6.07 -0.79
CA PRO A 180 15.44 -5.76 -2.19
C PRO A 180 14.96 -7.00 -2.95
N LEU A 181 13.98 -6.86 -3.86
CA LEU A 181 13.44 -7.97 -4.65
C LEU A 181 14.53 -8.73 -5.41
N ALA A 182 15.52 -8.01 -5.98
CA ALA A 182 16.65 -8.60 -6.66
C ALA A 182 17.50 -9.50 -5.76
N ASP A 183 17.69 -9.10 -4.51
CA ASP A 183 18.49 -9.86 -3.53
C ASP A 183 17.71 -11.07 -3.02
N ALA A 184 16.41 -10.90 -2.76
CA ALA A 184 15.52 -11.99 -2.39
C ALA A 184 15.44 -13.06 -3.50
N HIS A 185 15.39 -12.64 -4.77
CA HIS A 185 15.44 -13.56 -5.91
C HIS A 185 16.78 -14.28 -6.01
N ARG A 186 17.91 -13.57 -5.90
CA ARG A 186 19.25 -14.15 -5.94
C ARG A 186 19.50 -15.14 -4.81
N ALA A 187 18.92 -14.88 -3.63
CA ALA A 187 18.98 -15.76 -2.47
C ALA A 187 18.01 -16.96 -2.54
N GLY A 188 17.15 -17.05 -3.57
CA GLY A 188 16.16 -18.11 -3.71
C GLY A 188 14.95 -17.97 -2.76
N LEU A 189 14.81 -16.84 -2.07
CA LEU A 189 13.67 -16.55 -1.20
C LEU A 189 12.40 -16.20 -2.01
N VAL A 190 12.60 -15.57 -3.17
CA VAL A 190 11.55 -15.30 -4.15
C VAL A 190 11.95 -15.95 -5.48
N GLU A 191 11.19 -16.94 -5.88
CA GLU A 191 11.34 -17.55 -7.20
C GLU A 191 10.61 -16.70 -8.24
N LEU A 192 11.36 -16.27 -9.27
CA LEU A 192 10.82 -15.54 -10.43
C LEU A 192 11.02 -16.41 -11.66
N ALA A 193 9.92 -16.96 -12.22
CA ALA A 193 9.94 -17.80 -13.40
C ALA A 193 9.36 -17.04 -14.60
N GLY A 194 10.12 -16.96 -15.68
CA GLY A 194 9.79 -16.27 -16.93
C GLY A 194 11.04 -16.11 -17.80
N SER A 195 10.93 -15.35 -18.90
CA SER A 195 12.11 -15.03 -19.69
C SER A 195 13.10 -14.17 -18.88
N ARG A 196 14.40 -14.27 -19.19
CA ARG A 196 15.41 -13.41 -18.53
C ARG A 196 15.09 -11.92 -18.67
N ALA A 197 14.49 -11.54 -19.78
CA ALA A 197 14.08 -10.16 -20.03
C ALA A 197 12.91 -9.77 -19.14
N SER A 198 11.88 -10.61 -19.02
CA SER A 198 10.71 -10.38 -18.15
C SER A 198 11.12 -10.27 -16.68
N VAL A 199 11.98 -11.18 -16.20
CA VAL A 199 12.49 -11.16 -14.81
C VAL A 199 13.20 -9.84 -14.52
N ARG A 200 14.14 -9.42 -15.38
CA ARG A 200 14.87 -8.17 -15.20
C ARG A 200 13.92 -6.97 -15.19
N LYS A 201 13.01 -6.89 -16.18
CA LYS A 201 12.05 -5.78 -16.29
C LYS A 201 11.10 -5.71 -15.11
N PHE A 202 10.63 -6.85 -14.60
CA PHE A 202 9.80 -6.88 -13.42
C PHE A 202 10.54 -6.38 -12.17
N ILE A 203 11.78 -6.82 -11.95
CA ILE A 203 12.61 -6.32 -10.84
C ILE A 203 12.80 -4.80 -10.94
N ASP A 204 13.09 -4.29 -12.13
CA ASP A 204 13.28 -2.85 -12.37
C ASP A 204 11.96 -2.04 -12.19
N ALA A 205 10.81 -2.66 -12.48
CA ALA A 205 9.50 -2.03 -12.37
C ALA A 205 8.94 -2.05 -10.93
N PHE A 206 9.37 -3.02 -10.12
CA PHE A 206 8.89 -3.16 -8.75
C PHE A 206 9.43 -2.05 -7.84
N GLN A 207 8.54 -1.40 -7.12
CA GLN A 207 8.87 -0.39 -6.13
C GLN A 207 8.40 -0.85 -4.73
N PRO A 208 9.23 -0.70 -3.70
CA PRO A 208 8.80 -1.00 -2.33
C PRO A 208 7.72 -0.02 -1.84
N SER A 209 7.16 -0.31 -0.69
CA SER A 209 6.22 0.57 0.01
C SER A 209 6.78 1.99 0.14
N PRO A 210 5.93 3.04 0.08
CA PRO A 210 6.36 4.41 0.36
C PRO A 210 7.01 4.59 1.74
N VAL A 211 6.65 3.75 2.71
CA VAL A 211 7.30 3.73 4.03
C VAL A 211 8.49 2.75 4.11
N GLY A 212 8.81 2.06 3.01
CA GLY A 212 9.85 1.02 2.99
C GLY A 212 11.23 1.54 3.38
N ALA A 213 11.63 2.72 2.89
CA ALA A 213 12.90 3.32 3.27
C ALA A 213 12.97 3.64 4.77
N ILE A 214 11.86 4.07 5.37
CA ILE A 214 11.75 4.33 6.81
C ILE A 214 11.90 3.02 7.58
N VAL A 215 11.12 2.00 7.21
CA VAL A 215 11.15 0.69 7.88
C VAL A 215 12.55 0.07 7.78
N ALA A 216 13.17 0.10 6.60
CA ALA A 216 14.52 -0.44 6.39
C ALA A 216 15.60 0.28 7.22
N SER A 217 15.46 1.61 7.44
CA SER A 217 16.43 2.39 8.22
C SER A 217 16.29 2.23 9.73
N GLU A 218 15.09 1.90 10.22
CA GLU A 218 14.76 1.83 11.64
C GLU A 218 14.72 0.40 12.20
N SER A 219 14.71 -0.61 11.32
CA SER A 219 14.74 -2.02 11.77
C SER A 219 16.07 -2.35 12.43
N PRO A 220 16.07 -2.99 13.61
CA PRO A 220 17.30 -3.50 14.20
C PRO A 220 17.96 -4.50 13.24
N ARG A 221 19.25 -4.34 13.02
CA ARG A 221 20.09 -5.24 12.22
C ARG A 221 20.27 -6.58 12.90
#